data_10e49742f36cd221e51bbaa5222cb95c
#
_entry.id   10e49742f36cd221e51bbaa5222cb95c
#
_cell.length_a   1.000
_cell.length_b   1.000
_cell.length_c   1.000
_cell.angle_alpha   90.00
_cell.angle_beta   90.00
_cell.angle_gamma   90.00
#
_symmetry.space_group_name_H-M   'P 1'
#
loop_
_entity.id
_entity.type
_entity.pdbx_description
1 polymer ?
#
loop_
_entity_poly.entity_id
_entity_poly.type
_entity_poly.pdbx_seq_one_letter_code
_entity_poly.pdbx_strand_id
1 'polypeptide(L)'
;MDNYLERWAEAYKPINHVPSAGSKERRFYRMDSITAIAPFMANLVNAKSPSMAYITQIDATLAGQSEKFVIVTHRVFFLVKQAGINLQNGVTEELAATDAKVDGYEMAQDLLAYLYHDYRQNKNKDLEGIDFKGASIFTTPQQFNGWWPTEVVFTQMQPRILCVNREKYKNLP
;
A
#
# COMPACT_ATOMS: atom_id res chain seq x y z
N MET A 1 -5.79 8.93 -4.67
CA MET A 1 -5.40 7.52 -4.35
C MET A 1 -5.69 7.12 -2.90
N ASP A 2 -5.30 7.89 -1.89
CA ASP A 2 -5.47 7.53 -0.47
C ASP A 2 -6.90 7.12 -0.10
N ASN A 3 -7.88 7.97 -0.40
CA ASN A 3 -9.29 7.68 -0.11
C ASN A 3 -9.84 6.49 -0.92
N TYR A 4 -9.24 6.21 -2.07
CA TYR A 4 -9.62 5.05 -2.88
C TYR A 4 -9.15 3.76 -2.21
N LEU A 5 -7.88 3.70 -1.78
CA LEU A 5 -7.31 2.53 -1.12
C LEU A 5 -7.96 2.27 0.24
N GLU A 6 -8.32 3.33 0.99
CA GLU A 6 -9.03 3.19 2.26
C GLU A 6 -10.42 2.57 2.05
N ARG A 7 -11.20 3.07 1.06
CA ARG A 7 -12.50 2.49 0.70
C ARG A 7 -12.39 1.05 0.21
N TRP A 8 -11.33 0.74 -0.55
CA TRP A 8 -11.07 -0.65 -0.92
C TRP A 8 -10.83 -1.52 0.31
N ALA A 9 -10.01 -1.07 1.27
CA ALA A 9 -9.75 -1.79 2.51
C ALA A 9 -11.01 -1.98 3.38
N GLU A 10 -11.96 -1.03 3.34
CA GLU A 10 -13.26 -1.15 4.00
C GLU A 10 -14.13 -2.23 3.34
N ALA A 11 -14.16 -2.26 2.01
CA ALA A 11 -14.99 -3.17 1.23
C ALA A 11 -14.40 -4.59 1.13
N TYR A 12 -13.08 -4.72 1.24
CA TYR A 12 -12.37 -5.99 1.07
C TYR A 12 -12.48 -6.85 2.34
N LYS A 13 -13.27 -7.92 2.27
CA LYS A 13 -13.64 -8.76 3.42
C LYS A 13 -12.47 -9.25 4.29
N PRO A 14 -11.32 -9.69 3.74
CA PRO A 14 -10.20 -10.12 4.57
C PRO A 14 -9.64 -9.01 5.47
N ILE A 15 -9.60 -7.76 4.98
CA ILE A 15 -9.14 -6.60 5.76
C ILE A 15 -10.30 -6.05 6.60
N ASN A 16 -11.45 -5.77 6.00
CA ASN A 16 -12.64 -5.25 6.67
C ASN A 16 -12.31 -4.06 7.60
N HIS A 17 -11.69 -3.03 7.01
CA HIS A 17 -11.28 -1.84 7.75
C HIS A 17 -12.50 -1.03 8.21
N VAL A 18 -12.48 -0.56 9.46
CA VAL A 18 -13.50 0.32 10.02
C VAL A 18 -12.84 1.66 10.39
N PRO A 19 -13.06 2.75 9.62
CA PRO A 19 -12.37 4.03 9.82
C PRO A 19 -12.60 4.66 11.20
N SER A 20 -13.80 4.49 11.76
CA SER A 20 -14.19 5.03 13.08
C SER A 20 -13.74 4.17 14.24
N ALA A 21 -13.17 2.98 13.98
CA ALA A 21 -12.73 2.09 15.04
C ALA A 21 -11.52 2.65 15.80
N GLY A 22 -11.46 2.36 17.08
CA GLY A 22 -10.27 2.63 17.88
C GLY A 22 -9.03 1.94 17.31
N SER A 23 -7.85 2.34 17.76
CA SER A 23 -6.55 1.89 17.21
C SER A 23 -6.38 0.37 17.11
N LYS A 24 -7.05 -0.42 17.98
CA LYS A 24 -7.00 -1.88 17.97
C LYS A 24 -7.80 -2.55 16.86
N GLU A 25 -8.83 -1.87 16.33
CA GLU A 25 -9.69 -2.38 15.25
C GLU A 25 -9.30 -1.83 13.88
N ARG A 26 -8.44 -0.83 13.87
CA ARG A 26 -7.97 -0.19 12.65
C ARG A 26 -7.08 -1.15 11.88
N ARG A 27 -7.33 -1.27 10.56
CA ARG A 27 -6.59 -2.15 9.67
C ARG A 27 -6.03 -1.49 8.43
N PHE A 28 -6.30 -0.20 8.23
CA PHE A 28 -5.70 0.62 7.20
C PHE A 28 -4.90 1.75 7.83
N TYR A 29 -3.65 1.91 7.40
CA TYR A 29 -2.71 2.86 7.96
C TYR A 29 -2.04 3.67 6.85
N ARG A 30 -2.02 4.97 7.00
CA ARG A 30 -1.22 5.86 6.15
C ARG A 30 0.10 6.11 6.84
N MET A 31 1.17 6.08 6.06
CA MET A 31 2.53 6.25 6.56
C MET A 31 3.26 7.30 5.72
N ASP A 32 4.11 8.08 6.37
CA ASP A 32 4.82 9.19 5.73
C ASP A 32 6.10 8.73 5.02
N SER A 33 6.63 7.56 5.38
CA SER A 33 7.90 7.08 4.86
C SER A 33 8.01 5.56 4.93
N ILE A 34 8.76 4.99 3.97
CA ILE A 34 9.10 3.55 3.98
C ILE A 34 9.95 3.17 5.20
N THR A 35 10.77 4.09 5.70
CA THR A 35 11.60 3.83 6.90
C THR A 35 10.76 3.67 8.17
N ALA A 36 9.51 4.12 8.15
CA ALA A 36 8.59 3.97 9.26
C ALA A 36 7.95 2.57 9.33
N ILE A 37 8.09 1.71 8.29
CA ILE A 37 7.41 0.41 8.25
C ILE A 37 7.86 -0.52 9.37
N ALA A 38 9.16 -0.67 9.59
CA ALA A 38 9.69 -1.58 10.62
C ALA A 38 9.36 -1.12 12.05
N PRO A 39 9.56 0.15 12.45
CA PRO A 39 9.07 0.65 13.74
C PRO A 39 7.55 0.54 13.88
N PHE A 40 6.80 0.79 12.81
CA PHE A 40 5.35 0.65 12.80
C PHE A 40 4.94 -0.80 13.09
N MET A 41 5.53 -1.78 12.39
CA MET A 41 5.24 -3.19 12.59
C MET A 41 5.62 -3.67 13.98
N ALA A 42 6.71 -3.16 14.57
CA ALA A 42 7.10 -3.44 15.95
C ALA A 42 6.03 -3.02 16.97
N ASN A 43 5.25 -1.97 16.64
CA ASN A 43 4.18 -1.45 17.48
C ASN A 43 2.80 -2.08 17.21
N LEU A 44 2.68 -2.95 16.20
CA LEU A 44 1.42 -3.64 15.86
C LEU A 44 1.12 -4.85 16.78
N VAL A 45 1.68 -4.92 17.97
CA VAL A 45 1.59 -6.10 18.88
C VAL A 45 0.15 -6.58 19.07
N ASN A 46 -0.81 -5.66 19.12
CA ASN A 46 -2.23 -5.95 19.35
C ASN A 46 -3.14 -5.64 18.14
N ALA A 47 -2.56 -5.37 16.97
CA ALA A 47 -3.35 -5.12 15.79
C ALA A 47 -3.99 -6.40 15.25
N LYS A 48 -5.15 -6.26 14.62
CA LYS A 48 -5.79 -7.39 13.92
C LYS A 48 -5.09 -7.69 12.60
N SER A 49 -4.93 -8.95 12.31
CA SER A 49 -4.45 -9.45 11.01
C SER A 49 -5.64 -9.87 10.13
N PRO A 50 -5.56 -9.68 8.83
CA PRO A 50 -4.55 -8.89 8.12
C PRO A 50 -4.76 -7.38 8.26
N SER A 51 -3.71 -6.61 7.98
CA SER A 51 -3.75 -5.15 7.94
C SER A 51 -3.08 -4.63 6.68
N MET A 52 -3.40 -3.40 6.29
CA MET A 52 -2.86 -2.73 5.11
C MET A 52 -2.19 -1.42 5.52
N ALA A 53 -0.98 -1.17 5.05
CA ALA A 53 -0.29 0.10 5.18
C ALA A 53 -0.03 0.70 3.79
N TYR A 54 -0.13 2.02 3.68
CA TYR A 54 0.04 2.73 2.43
C TYR A 54 0.99 3.90 2.58
N ILE A 55 1.90 4.01 1.62
CA ILE A 55 2.91 5.07 1.53
C ILE A 55 2.82 5.69 0.14
N THR A 56 2.80 7.02 0.10
CA THR A 56 2.98 7.78 -1.13
C THR A 56 4.36 8.40 -1.12
N GLN A 57 5.20 8.01 -2.06
CA GLN A 57 6.47 8.66 -2.30
C GLN A 57 6.36 9.49 -3.58
N ILE A 58 6.52 10.78 -3.44
CA ILE A 58 6.59 11.69 -4.58
C ILE A 58 8.06 11.76 -5.01
N ASP A 59 8.40 10.98 -6.02
CA ASP A 59 9.66 11.15 -6.71
C ASP A 59 9.44 12.28 -7.73
N ALA A 60 9.98 13.45 -7.40
CA ALA A 60 9.89 14.63 -8.27
C ALA A 60 10.80 14.49 -9.51
N THR A 61 10.82 13.33 -10.13
CA THR A 61 11.48 13.12 -11.40
C THR A 61 10.54 13.66 -12.47
N LEU A 62 10.90 14.80 -13.03
CA LEU A 62 10.23 15.35 -14.20
C LEU A 62 10.41 14.36 -15.36
N ALA A 63 9.39 13.56 -15.63
CA ALA A 63 9.41 12.62 -16.73
C ALA A 63 8.94 13.32 -18.00
N GLY A 64 9.84 13.47 -18.97
CA GLY A 64 9.53 13.89 -20.33
C GLY A 64 9.97 15.32 -20.67
N GLN A 65 9.98 15.62 -21.98
CA GLN A 65 10.41 16.91 -22.56
C GLN A 65 9.48 18.09 -22.24
N SER A 66 8.36 17.87 -21.58
CA SER A 66 7.34 18.90 -21.41
C SER A 66 7.09 19.35 -19.97
N GLU A 67 7.88 18.92 -18.99
CA GLU A 67 7.76 19.36 -17.58
C GLU A 67 6.33 19.28 -16.95
N LYS A 68 5.42 18.52 -17.57
CA LYS A 68 4.00 18.52 -17.22
C LYS A 68 3.56 17.36 -16.33
N PHE A 69 4.44 16.43 -16.03
CA PHE A 69 4.08 15.22 -15.30
C PHE A 69 5.01 14.98 -14.11
N VAL A 70 4.42 14.54 -13.02
CA VAL A 70 5.14 14.05 -11.84
C VAL A 70 4.86 12.56 -11.72
N ILE A 71 5.90 11.77 -11.51
CA ILE A 71 5.75 10.35 -11.20
C ILE A 71 5.57 10.22 -9.69
N VAL A 72 4.48 9.59 -9.31
CA VAL A 72 4.19 9.24 -7.92
C VAL A 72 4.33 7.74 -7.77
N THR A 73 5.20 7.31 -6.86
CA THR A 73 5.34 5.90 -6.51
C THR A 73 4.40 5.59 -5.34
N HIS A 74 3.52 4.64 -5.54
CA HIS A 74 2.61 4.12 -4.55
C HIS A 74 3.15 2.79 -4.02
N ARG A 75 3.22 2.67 -2.71
CA ARG A 75 3.63 1.44 -2.01
C ARG A 75 2.55 1.01 -1.06
N VAL A 76 2.03 -0.18 -1.28
CA VAL A 76 0.99 -0.78 -0.43
C VAL A 76 1.58 -2.03 0.21
N PHE A 77 1.49 -2.12 1.51
CA PHE A 77 1.95 -3.27 2.27
C PHE A 77 0.75 -4.02 2.85
N PHE A 78 0.66 -5.29 2.53
CA PHE A 78 -0.22 -6.22 3.22
C PHE A 78 0.56 -6.88 4.34
N LEU A 79 0.08 -6.71 5.56
CA LEU A 79 0.72 -7.16 6.78
C LEU A 79 -0.09 -8.32 7.35
N VAL A 80 0.44 -9.53 7.23
CA VAL A 80 -0.22 -10.74 7.72
C VAL A 80 0.54 -11.27 8.91
N LYS A 81 -0.16 -11.46 10.02
CA LYS A 81 0.42 -12.06 11.21
C LYS A 81 0.44 -13.57 11.07
N GLN A 82 1.59 -14.17 11.32
CA GLN A 82 1.74 -15.61 11.37
C GLN A 82 0.79 -16.22 12.39
N ALA A 83 0.13 -17.29 12.03
CA ALA A 83 -0.70 -18.08 12.96
C ALA A 83 0.15 -18.66 14.09
N GLY A 84 -0.49 -18.92 15.22
CA GLY A 84 0.18 -19.59 16.32
C GLY A 84 0.61 -21.02 15.94
N ILE A 85 1.80 -21.42 16.39
CA ILE A 85 2.29 -22.79 16.20
C ILE A 85 1.41 -23.76 16.99
N ASN A 86 0.90 -24.79 16.31
CA ASN A 86 0.12 -25.85 16.93
C ASN A 86 0.55 -27.21 16.39
N LEU A 87 1.55 -27.78 17.04
CA LEU A 87 2.14 -29.07 16.64
C LEU A 87 1.16 -30.23 16.69
N GLN A 88 0.15 -30.19 17.57
CA GLN A 88 -0.87 -31.23 17.65
C GLN A 88 -1.76 -31.27 16.40
N ASN A 89 -1.95 -30.12 15.75
CA ASN A 89 -2.70 -29.99 14.50
C ASN A 89 -1.78 -29.94 13.26
N GLY A 90 -0.50 -30.24 13.39
CA GLY A 90 0.46 -30.24 12.29
C GLY A 90 0.89 -28.85 11.81
N VAL A 91 0.54 -27.77 12.55
CA VAL A 91 0.93 -26.42 12.20
C VAL A 91 2.34 -26.16 12.73
N THR A 92 3.32 -26.24 11.84
CA THR A 92 4.72 -25.88 12.11
C THR A 92 4.94 -24.38 11.91
N GLU A 93 6.08 -23.87 12.40
CA GLU A 93 6.45 -22.47 12.17
C GLU A 93 6.62 -22.16 10.69
N GLU A 94 7.22 -23.07 9.94
CA GLU A 94 7.44 -22.92 8.50
C GLU A 94 6.13 -22.89 7.72
N LEU A 95 5.17 -23.75 8.06
CA LEU A 95 3.86 -23.78 7.42
C LEU A 95 3.10 -22.47 7.71
N ALA A 96 3.04 -22.07 8.98
CA ALA A 96 2.35 -20.83 9.37
C ALA A 96 2.98 -19.58 8.72
N ALA A 97 4.31 -19.55 8.54
CA ALA A 97 5.00 -18.49 7.83
C ALA A 97 4.68 -18.51 6.32
N THR A 98 4.60 -19.69 5.73
CA THR A 98 4.26 -19.87 4.32
C THR A 98 2.83 -19.42 4.06
N ASP A 99 1.88 -19.80 4.87
CA ASP A 99 0.48 -19.41 4.76
C ASP A 99 0.34 -17.88 4.85
N ALA A 100 1.01 -17.24 5.80
CA ALA A 100 0.98 -15.79 5.93
C ALA A 100 1.54 -15.05 4.70
N LYS A 101 2.57 -15.61 4.05
CA LYS A 101 3.12 -15.05 2.79
C LYS A 101 2.16 -15.24 1.62
N VAL A 102 1.53 -16.40 1.53
CA VAL A 102 0.54 -16.71 0.48
C VAL A 102 -0.66 -15.78 0.62
N ASP A 103 -1.20 -15.64 1.82
CA ASP A 103 -2.33 -14.73 2.09
C ASP A 103 -1.99 -13.28 1.68
N GLY A 104 -0.79 -12.81 2.04
CA GLY A 104 -0.32 -11.47 1.67
C GLY A 104 -0.20 -11.30 0.14
N TYR A 105 0.28 -12.31 -0.55
CA TYR A 105 0.43 -12.30 -2.01
C TYR A 105 -0.94 -12.32 -2.71
N GLU A 106 -1.88 -13.12 -2.26
CA GLU A 106 -3.24 -13.17 -2.80
C GLU A 106 -3.96 -11.82 -2.64
N MET A 107 -3.87 -11.20 -1.47
CA MET A 107 -4.42 -9.86 -1.24
C MET A 107 -3.79 -8.81 -2.17
N ALA A 108 -2.50 -8.92 -2.43
CA ALA A 108 -1.78 -8.03 -3.35
C ALA A 108 -2.27 -8.20 -4.80
N GLN A 109 -2.50 -9.44 -5.23
CA GLN A 109 -3.07 -9.73 -6.55
C GLN A 109 -4.50 -9.21 -6.67
N ASP A 110 -5.33 -9.42 -5.65
CA ASP A 110 -6.71 -8.94 -5.62
C ASP A 110 -6.77 -7.41 -5.72
N LEU A 111 -5.88 -6.70 -5.01
CA LEU A 111 -5.80 -5.24 -5.13
C LEU A 111 -5.46 -4.81 -6.56
N LEU A 112 -4.42 -5.39 -7.17
CA LEU A 112 -4.03 -5.03 -8.52
C LEU A 112 -5.11 -5.35 -9.55
N ALA A 113 -5.78 -6.50 -9.40
CA ALA A 113 -6.89 -6.90 -10.26
C ALA A 113 -8.06 -5.92 -10.15
N TYR A 114 -8.39 -5.48 -8.94
CA TYR A 114 -9.46 -4.54 -8.69
C TYR A 114 -9.13 -3.14 -9.23
N LEU A 115 -7.92 -2.64 -8.99
CA LEU A 115 -7.43 -1.37 -9.53
C LEU A 115 -7.49 -1.38 -11.06
N TYR A 116 -7.02 -2.46 -11.70
CA TYR A 116 -7.03 -2.61 -13.15
C TYR A 116 -8.45 -2.69 -13.73
N HIS A 117 -9.35 -3.39 -13.04
CA HIS A 117 -10.76 -3.46 -13.44
C HIS A 117 -11.41 -2.07 -13.44
N ASP A 118 -11.26 -1.32 -12.34
CA ASP A 118 -11.84 0.01 -12.22
C ASP A 118 -11.21 1.03 -13.18
N TYR A 119 -9.90 0.92 -13.41
CA TYR A 119 -9.19 1.69 -14.42
C TYR A 119 -9.78 1.45 -15.82
N ARG A 120 -9.99 0.20 -16.20
CA ARG A 120 -10.56 -0.14 -17.53
C ARG A 120 -11.99 0.34 -17.71
N GLN A 121 -12.74 0.45 -16.62
CA GLN A 121 -14.11 0.97 -16.67
C GLN A 121 -14.17 2.50 -16.60
N ASN A 122 -13.03 3.17 -16.51
CA ASN A 122 -12.93 4.63 -16.40
C ASN A 122 -13.77 5.22 -15.26
N LYS A 123 -13.95 4.44 -14.19
CA LYS A 123 -14.85 4.79 -13.08
C LYS A 123 -14.26 5.81 -12.11
N ASN A 124 -12.94 5.95 -12.09
CA ASN A 124 -12.30 6.78 -11.09
C ASN A 124 -11.08 7.53 -11.64
N LYS A 125 -11.16 8.85 -11.61
CA LYS A 125 -10.06 9.74 -12.03
C LYS A 125 -8.78 9.56 -11.20
N ASP A 126 -8.90 9.07 -9.96
CA ASP A 126 -7.76 8.77 -9.10
C ASP A 126 -6.84 7.69 -9.67
N LEU A 127 -7.32 6.90 -10.65
CA LEU A 127 -6.59 5.82 -11.31
C LEU A 127 -5.95 6.24 -12.63
N GLU A 128 -6.21 7.46 -13.12
CA GLU A 128 -5.58 7.96 -14.34
C GLU A 128 -4.06 7.96 -14.21
N GLY A 129 -3.38 7.52 -15.26
CA GLY A 129 -1.93 7.54 -15.34
C GLY A 129 -1.21 6.42 -14.57
N ILE A 130 -1.93 5.44 -14.01
CA ILE A 130 -1.28 4.28 -13.39
C ILE A 130 -0.59 3.41 -14.44
N ASP A 131 0.68 3.07 -14.18
CA ASP A 131 1.42 2.10 -14.96
C ASP A 131 1.24 0.68 -14.37
N PHE A 132 0.26 -0.04 -14.87
CA PHE A 132 0.02 -1.43 -14.46
C PHE A 132 1.06 -2.42 -14.99
N LYS A 133 1.79 -2.08 -16.06
CA LYS A 133 2.83 -2.96 -16.60
C LYS A 133 4.08 -2.95 -15.74
N GLY A 134 4.35 -1.81 -15.10
CA GLY A 134 5.44 -1.66 -14.13
C GLY A 134 5.07 -2.06 -12.71
N ALA A 135 3.83 -2.47 -12.45
CA ALA A 135 3.43 -2.91 -11.11
C ALA A 135 4.14 -4.20 -10.70
N SER A 136 4.58 -4.27 -9.47
CA SER A 136 5.35 -5.39 -8.93
C SER A 136 4.86 -5.78 -7.54
N ILE A 137 4.92 -7.07 -7.22
CA ILE A 137 4.62 -7.62 -5.89
C ILE A 137 5.90 -8.21 -5.33
N PHE A 138 6.25 -7.83 -4.12
CA PHE A 138 7.42 -8.30 -3.40
C PHE A 138 7.00 -8.95 -2.08
N THR A 139 7.34 -10.21 -1.88
CA THR A 139 7.24 -10.85 -0.57
C THR A 139 8.54 -10.66 0.19
N THR A 140 8.47 -10.12 1.38
CA THR A 140 9.66 -9.88 2.19
C THR A 140 10.17 -11.22 2.78
N PRO A 141 11.48 -11.51 2.68
CA PRO A 141 12.03 -12.74 3.23
C PRO A 141 12.12 -12.75 4.76
N GLN A 142 11.97 -11.60 5.40
CA GLN A 142 12.10 -11.43 6.85
C GLN A 142 10.77 -11.11 7.50
N GLN A 143 10.51 -11.76 8.62
CA GLN A 143 9.41 -11.43 9.50
C GLN A 143 9.81 -10.31 10.48
N PHE A 144 8.81 -9.54 10.90
CA PHE A 144 8.94 -8.54 11.95
C PHE A 144 7.94 -8.83 13.05
N ASN A 145 8.39 -9.36 14.18
CA ASN A 145 7.52 -9.73 15.33
C ASN A 145 6.33 -10.63 14.94
N GLY A 146 6.57 -11.62 14.09
CA GLY A 146 5.53 -12.54 13.61
C GLY A 146 4.65 -11.98 12.48
N TRP A 147 4.97 -10.80 11.94
CA TRP A 147 4.30 -10.22 10.77
C TRP A 147 5.10 -10.44 9.49
N TRP A 148 4.40 -10.83 8.44
CA TRP A 148 4.94 -11.01 7.10
C TRP A 148 4.39 -9.92 6.17
N PRO A 149 5.23 -8.98 5.75
CA PRO A 149 4.81 -7.95 4.79
C PRO A 149 4.91 -8.46 3.36
N THR A 150 3.88 -8.17 2.58
CA THR A 150 3.90 -8.25 1.12
C THR A 150 3.70 -6.86 0.57
N GLU A 151 4.64 -6.39 -0.23
CA GLU A 151 4.64 -5.05 -0.82
C GLU A 151 4.12 -5.08 -2.26
N VAL A 152 3.21 -4.18 -2.59
CA VAL A 152 2.81 -3.85 -3.95
C VAL A 152 3.36 -2.48 -4.29
N VAL A 153 4.10 -2.39 -5.39
CA VAL A 153 4.64 -1.13 -5.89
C VAL A 153 4.07 -0.86 -7.27
N PHE A 154 3.53 0.32 -7.46
CA PHE A 154 3.13 0.81 -8.79
C PHE A 154 3.37 2.31 -8.89
N THR A 155 3.53 2.80 -10.11
CA THR A 155 3.72 4.21 -10.38
C THR A 155 2.49 4.82 -11.02
N GLN A 156 2.30 6.10 -10.79
CA GLN A 156 1.26 6.90 -11.40
C GLN A 156 1.84 8.18 -11.98
N MET A 157 1.59 8.42 -13.25
CA MET A 157 1.94 9.67 -13.89
C MET A 157 0.80 10.67 -13.67
N GLN A 158 1.07 11.69 -12.89
CA GLN A 158 0.08 12.74 -12.62
C GLN A 158 0.40 14.00 -13.43
N PRO A 159 -0.57 14.53 -14.20
CA PRO A 159 -0.38 15.82 -14.82
C PRO A 159 -0.28 16.89 -13.73
N ARG A 160 0.82 17.60 -13.69
CA ARG A 160 0.97 18.80 -12.85
C ARG A 160 1.36 19.96 -13.73
N ILE A 161 0.56 21.01 -13.68
CA ILE A 161 0.98 22.30 -14.19
C ILE A 161 1.93 22.88 -13.15
N LEU A 162 3.22 22.90 -13.47
CA LEU A 162 4.21 23.63 -12.66
C LEU A 162 3.96 25.13 -12.85
N CYS A 163 3.01 25.66 -12.12
CA CYS A 163 2.83 27.11 -12.05
C CYS A 163 3.75 27.67 -10.98
N VAL A 164 4.62 28.56 -11.37
CA VAL A 164 5.37 29.38 -10.39
C VAL A 164 4.33 30.22 -9.63
N ASN A 165 4.15 29.93 -8.35
CA ASN A 165 3.34 30.80 -7.51
C ASN A 165 4.13 32.10 -7.23
N ARG A 166 3.90 33.11 -8.05
CA ARG A 166 4.62 34.41 -7.99
C ARG A 166 4.48 35.09 -6.63
N GLU A 167 3.40 34.82 -5.87
CA GLU A 167 3.20 35.39 -4.54
C GLU A 167 4.22 34.87 -3.51
N LYS A 168 4.83 33.72 -3.74
CA LYS A 168 5.85 33.15 -2.87
C LYS A 168 7.27 33.71 -3.11
N TYR A 169 7.45 34.46 -4.19
CA TYR A 169 8.77 34.98 -4.56
C TYR A 169 8.75 36.51 -4.58
N LYS A 170 9.60 37.13 -3.77
CA LYS A 170 9.88 38.57 -3.87
C LYS A 170 10.78 38.78 -5.10
N ASN A 171 10.32 39.63 -6.05
CA ASN A 171 11.12 40.08 -7.20
C ASN A 171 11.40 39.05 -8.30
N LEU A 172 10.47 38.19 -8.66
CA LEU A 172 10.54 37.54 -9.97
C LEU A 172 10.18 38.58 -11.06
N PRO A 173 11.00 38.69 -12.14
CA PRO A 173 10.72 39.60 -13.26
C PRO A 173 9.43 39.26 -13.98
#